data_25e4fabd179c7dedef211a9883954cb2
#
_entry.id   25e4fabd179c7dedef211a9883954cb2
#
_cell.length_a   1.000
_cell.length_b   1.000
_cell.length_c   1.000
_cell.angle_alpha   90.00
_cell.angle_beta   90.00
_cell.angle_gamma   90.00
#
_symmetry.space_group_name_H-M   'P 1'
#
loop_
_entity.id
_entity.type
_entity.pdbx_description
1 polymer ?
#
loop_
_entity_poly.entity_id
_entity_poly.type
_entity_poly.pdbx_seq_one_letter_code
_entity_poly.pdbx_strand_id
1 'polypeptide(L)'
;MLDNRLNNQADTNSYRISIITLDSHNAMPCERAWSNLIKDFNGLEVSIFAAAEWGENPSALAETKAAIDTSDIIIVNLLFLEDHIKPILPLLKARREKCDAMIGVVCDADLVKLTRMGSLDMQAPESGAVALLKKLRGSSKPSSETGEKKMRMLRRLPKILKYIPGKAQDLRAWFLVMQYWLGGTDENIEEMLRFLISRYSHIDSWRGVKAEPPREYPNVGLYHPNLKGRISEDLTDIPAVKKPIATIGLLLMRSYVLSGDTAHYDKVIELSLIHI
;
A
#
# COMPACT_ATOMS: atom_id res chain seq x y z
N MET A 1 7.52 -13.20 -21.54
CA MET A 1 6.59 -14.34 -21.73
C MET A 1 6.63 -15.17 -20.47
N LEU A 2 5.81 -14.86 -19.51
CA LEU A 2 5.64 -15.64 -18.27
C LEU A 2 4.42 -16.51 -18.50
N ASP A 3 4.65 -17.79 -18.44
CA ASP A 3 3.72 -18.89 -18.73
C ASP A 3 2.69 -18.98 -17.59
N ASN A 4 1.51 -18.43 -17.80
CA ASN A 4 0.38 -18.45 -16.87
C ASN A 4 -0.29 -19.82 -16.99
N ARG A 5 0.20 -20.84 -16.28
CA ARG A 5 -0.50 -22.11 -16.13
C ARG A 5 -1.68 -21.95 -15.20
N LEU A 6 -2.81 -21.67 -15.80
CA LEU A 6 -4.13 -21.86 -15.19
C LEU A 6 -4.29 -23.36 -14.85
N ASN A 7 -3.97 -23.74 -13.63
CA ASN A 7 -4.42 -25.01 -13.06
C ASN A 7 -5.78 -24.74 -12.37
N ASN A 8 -6.85 -25.04 -13.11
CA ASN A 8 -8.22 -25.05 -12.61
C ASN A 8 -8.45 -26.29 -11.74
N GLN A 9 -7.86 -26.31 -10.55
CA GLN A 9 -8.36 -27.07 -9.42
C GLN A 9 -8.47 -26.07 -8.28
N ALA A 10 -9.69 -25.78 -7.84
CA ALA A 10 -9.95 -25.02 -6.63
C ALA A 10 -9.30 -25.78 -5.47
N ASP A 11 -8.05 -25.44 -5.14
CA ASP A 11 -7.39 -25.87 -3.93
C ASP A 11 -8.16 -25.26 -2.75
N THR A 12 -8.90 -26.11 -2.05
CA THR A 12 -9.77 -25.75 -0.92
C THR A 12 -9.00 -25.22 0.28
N ASN A 13 -7.72 -24.86 0.12
CA ASN A 13 -6.82 -24.50 1.21
C ASN A 13 -5.95 -23.27 0.94
N SER A 14 -6.26 -22.45 -0.08
CA SER A 14 -5.51 -21.20 -0.33
C SER A 14 -6.17 -20.01 0.34
N TYR A 15 -5.37 -19.19 1.03
CA TYR A 15 -5.79 -17.90 1.61
C TYR A 15 -5.35 -16.78 0.69
N ARG A 16 -6.30 -15.98 0.21
CA ARG A 16 -6.07 -15.01 -0.87
C ARG A 16 -6.14 -13.57 -0.41
N ILE A 17 -5.09 -12.82 -0.71
CA ILE A 17 -5.05 -11.37 -0.51
C ILE A 17 -4.95 -10.69 -1.86
N SER A 18 -5.91 -9.82 -2.17
CA SER A 18 -5.88 -8.98 -3.36
C SER A 18 -5.60 -7.53 -3.02
N ILE A 19 -4.61 -6.95 -3.68
CA ILE A 19 -4.26 -5.53 -3.62
C ILE A 19 -4.68 -4.90 -4.95
N ILE A 20 -5.62 -3.97 -4.93
CA ILE A 20 -6.12 -3.27 -6.12
C ILE A 20 -5.64 -1.83 -6.03
N THR A 21 -4.83 -1.40 -6.98
CA THR A 21 -4.18 -0.08 -6.98
C THR A 21 -4.25 0.59 -8.35
N LEU A 22 -3.80 1.84 -8.46
CA LEU A 22 -3.79 2.55 -9.74
C LEU A 22 -2.76 1.98 -10.71
N ASP A 23 -1.51 1.82 -10.25
CA ASP A 23 -0.38 1.41 -11.07
C ASP A 23 0.39 0.23 -10.46
N SER A 24 1.30 -0.33 -11.24
CA SER A 24 2.04 -1.55 -10.89
C SER A 24 3.41 -1.30 -10.20
N HIS A 25 3.77 -0.04 -9.86
CA HIS A 25 5.10 0.24 -9.28
C HIS A 25 5.39 -0.52 -7.97
N ASN A 26 4.35 -0.94 -7.24
CA ASN A 26 4.49 -1.79 -6.05
C ASN A 26 4.38 -3.30 -6.34
N ALA A 27 4.29 -3.73 -7.61
CA ALA A 27 4.18 -5.15 -7.93
C ALA A 27 5.42 -5.94 -7.47
N MET A 28 6.62 -5.45 -7.78
CA MET A 28 7.87 -6.10 -7.36
C MET A 28 8.05 -6.15 -5.82
N PRO A 29 7.81 -5.07 -5.05
CA PRO A 29 7.77 -5.14 -3.60
C PRO A 29 6.76 -6.15 -3.05
N CYS A 30 5.57 -6.23 -3.64
CA CYS A 30 4.55 -7.21 -3.22
C CYS A 30 4.99 -8.65 -3.50
N GLU A 31 5.59 -8.92 -4.65
CA GLU A 31 6.09 -10.24 -5.03
C GLU A 31 7.22 -10.70 -4.08
N ARG A 32 8.17 -9.80 -3.78
CA ARG A 32 9.25 -10.09 -2.82
C ARG A 32 8.71 -10.34 -1.41
N ALA A 33 7.77 -9.51 -0.96
CA ALA A 33 7.10 -9.69 0.32
C ALA A 33 6.37 -11.03 0.41
N TRP A 34 5.59 -11.38 -0.62
CA TRP A 34 4.91 -12.66 -0.71
C TRP A 34 5.89 -13.85 -0.66
N SER A 35 6.97 -13.80 -1.44
CA SER A 35 8.01 -14.85 -1.47
C SER A 35 8.64 -15.12 -0.09
N ASN A 36 8.65 -14.13 0.80
CA ASN A 36 9.09 -14.30 2.18
C ASN A 36 7.96 -14.88 3.06
N LEU A 37 6.75 -14.36 2.91
CA LEU A 37 5.60 -14.71 3.76
C LEU A 37 5.11 -16.14 3.57
N ILE A 38 5.23 -16.74 2.38
CA ILE A 38 4.82 -18.13 2.12
C ILE A 38 5.59 -19.14 2.98
N LYS A 39 6.75 -18.77 3.53
CA LYS A 39 7.54 -19.60 4.44
C LYS A 39 6.87 -19.73 5.81
N ASP A 40 6.16 -18.67 6.23
CA ASP A 40 5.49 -18.59 7.53
C ASP A 40 3.98 -18.92 7.43
N PHE A 41 3.38 -18.68 6.23
CA PHE A 41 1.95 -18.82 5.98
C PHE A 41 1.71 -19.74 4.79
N ASN A 42 1.62 -21.04 5.08
CA ASN A 42 1.42 -22.05 4.03
C ASN A 42 0.06 -21.89 3.34
N GLY A 43 0.05 -21.88 2.01
CA GLY A 43 -1.15 -21.65 1.21
C GLY A 43 -1.54 -20.18 1.03
N LEU A 44 -0.68 -19.23 1.44
CA LEU A 44 -0.90 -17.81 1.20
C LEU A 44 -0.66 -17.46 -0.27
N GLU A 45 -1.67 -16.81 -0.89
CA GLU A 45 -1.59 -16.21 -2.23
C GLU A 45 -1.77 -14.69 -2.11
N VAL A 46 -0.86 -13.91 -2.70
CA VAL A 46 -0.96 -12.45 -2.75
C VAL A 46 -0.91 -12.01 -4.20
N SER A 47 -1.90 -11.25 -4.63
CA SER A 47 -1.98 -10.71 -5.99
C SER A 47 -2.17 -9.20 -5.97
N ILE A 48 -1.52 -8.51 -6.92
CA ILE A 48 -1.68 -7.08 -7.13
C ILE A 48 -2.29 -6.82 -8.51
N PHE A 49 -3.25 -5.90 -8.58
CA PHE A 49 -3.99 -5.55 -9.78
C PHE A 49 -3.89 -4.04 -10.01
N ALA A 50 -3.36 -3.66 -11.17
CA ALA A 50 -3.19 -2.26 -11.55
C ALA A 50 -4.34 -1.78 -12.45
N ALA A 51 -5.13 -0.81 -11.98
CA ALA A 51 -6.27 -0.28 -12.72
C ALA A 51 -5.87 0.43 -14.02
N ALA A 52 -4.66 0.98 -14.08
CA ALA A 52 -4.13 1.60 -15.29
C ALA A 52 -4.05 0.62 -16.49
N GLU A 53 -3.95 -0.68 -16.23
CA GLU A 53 -3.88 -1.72 -17.27
C GLU A 53 -5.24 -2.08 -17.86
N TRP A 54 -6.35 -1.77 -17.18
CA TRP A 54 -7.69 -2.23 -17.58
C TRP A 54 -8.18 -1.69 -18.92
N GLY A 55 -7.72 -0.50 -19.32
CA GLY A 55 -8.07 0.11 -20.59
C GLY A 55 -7.41 -0.56 -21.79
N GLU A 56 -6.20 -1.05 -21.61
CA GLU A 56 -5.39 -1.66 -22.67
C GLU A 56 -5.49 -3.20 -22.67
N ASN A 57 -5.78 -3.79 -21.51
CA ASN A 57 -5.86 -5.23 -21.31
C ASN A 57 -7.21 -5.64 -20.68
N PRO A 58 -8.22 -6.02 -21.46
CA PRO A 58 -9.52 -6.45 -20.94
C PRO A 58 -9.46 -7.67 -20.01
N SER A 59 -8.44 -8.54 -20.14
CA SER A 59 -8.27 -9.70 -19.25
C SER A 59 -7.86 -9.25 -17.84
N ALA A 60 -7.07 -8.19 -17.70
CA ALA A 60 -6.66 -7.66 -16.38
C ALA A 60 -7.86 -7.23 -15.52
N LEU A 61 -8.87 -6.58 -16.13
CA LEU A 61 -10.11 -6.26 -15.42
C LEU A 61 -10.91 -7.51 -15.05
N ALA A 62 -10.98 -8.51 -15.94
CA ALA A 62 -11.69 -9.75 -15.67
C ALA A 62 -11.03 -10.54 -14.53
N GLU A 63 -9.70 -10.61 -14.52
CA GLU A 63 -8.90 -11.23 -13.45
C GLU A 63 -9.10 -10.50 -12.10
N THR A 64 -9.07 -9.16 -12.12
CA THR A 64 -9.36 -8.37 -10.93
C THR A 64 -10.75 -8.67 -10.36
N LYS A 65 -11.77 -8.77 -11.22
CA LYS A 65 -13.14 -9.10 -10.80
C LYS A 65 -13.24 -10.51 -10.21
N ALA A 66 -12.59 -11.49 -10.82
CA ALA A 66 -12.54 -12.86 -10.32
C ALA A 66 -11.81 -12.94 -8.95
N ALA A 67 -10.73 -12.20 -8.81
CA ALA A 67 -9.98 -12.12 -7.55
C ALA A 67 -10.81 -11.48 -6.43
N ILE A 68 -11.55 -10.40 -6.69
CA ILE A 68 -12.46 -9.79 -5.69
C ILE A 68 -13.44 -10.84 -5.16
N ASP A 69 -13.97 -11.69 -6.01
CA ASP A 69 -15.01 -12.67 -5.62
C ASP A 69 -14.48 -13.77 -4.70
N THR A 70 -13.18 -14.06 -4.74
CA THR A 70 -12.56 -15.16 -4.00
C THR A 70 -11.64 -14.75 -2.86
N SER A 71 -11.24 -13.47 -2.78
CA SER A 71 -10.24 -13.01 -1.79
C SER A 71 -10.76 -12.98 -0.36
N ASP A 72 -9.90 -13.35 0.57
CA ASP A 72 -10.15 -13.30 2.02
C ASP A 72 -9.80 -11.93 2.61
N ILE A 73 -8.76 -11.28 2.09
CA ILE A 73 -8.47 -9.86 2.38
C ILE A 73 -8.40 -9.08 1.08
N ILE A 74 -9.04 -7.91 1.04
CA ILE A 74 -9.02 -7.01 -0.11
C ILE A 74 -8.50 -5.65 0.35
N ILE A 75 -7.43 -5.16 -0.28
CA ILE A 75 -6.87 -3.83 -0.06
C ILE A 75 -7.07 -3.02 -1.33
N VAL A 76 -7.75 -1.87 -1.22
CA VAL A 76 -7.96 -0.95 -2.33
C VAL A 76 -7.27 0.38 -2.02
N ASN A 77 -6.42 0.83 -2.92
CA ASN A 77 -5.70 2.09 -2.74
C ASN A 77 -5.48 2.83 -4.07
N LEU A 78 -5.17 4.14 -3.99
CA LEU A 78 -4.86 5.03 -5.11
C LEU A 78 -5.92 5.08 -6.22
N LEU A 79 -7.13 4.57 -6.02
CA LEU A 79 -8.23 4.67 -6.98
C LEU A 79 -9.08 5.91 -6.68
N PHE A 80 -9.06 6.89 -7.60
CA PHE A 80 -9.79 8.15 -7.48
C PHE A 80 -10.67 8.46 -8.70
N LEU A 81 -10.43 7.80 -9.84
CA LEU A 81 -11.16 8.02 -11.08
C LEU A 81 -12.37 7.10 -11.18
N GLU A 82 -13.51 7.65 -11.55
CA GLU A 82 -14.77 6.90 -11.70
C GLU A 82 -14.63 5.69 -12.64
N ASP A 83 -13.86 5.81 -13.71
CA ASP A 83 -13.65 4.75 -14.69
C ASP A 83 -12.93 3.53 -14.10
N HIS A 84 -12.11 3.73 -13.06
CA HIS A 84 -11.48 2.65 -12.31
C HIS A 84 -12.37 2.12 -11.18
N ILE A 85 -13.26 2.93 -10.64
CA ILE A 85 -14.11 2.57 -9.50
C ILE A 85 -15.37 1.83 -9.96
N LYS A 86 -16.09 2.37 -10.95
CA LYS A 86 -17.38 1.84 -11.42
C LYS A 86 -17.34 0.35 -11.79
N PRO A 87 -16.31 -0.17 -12.48
CA PRO A 87 -16.28 -1.59 -12.90
C PRO A 87 -16.20 -2.59 -11.75
N ILE A 88 -15.65 -2.19 -10.57
CA ILE A 88 -15.40 -3.09 -9.44
C ILE A 88 -16.26 -2.80 -8.20
N LEU A 89 -16.80 -1.60 -8.07
CA LEU A 89 -17.56 -1.18 -6.88
C LEU A 89 -18.73 -2.10 -6.52
N PRO A 90 -19.56 -2.61 -7.47
CA PRO A 90 -20.63 -3.54 -7.14
C PRO A 90 -20.11 -4.86 -6.57
N LEU A 91 -19.00 -5.37 -7.10
CA LEU A 91 -18.37 -6.62 -6.63
C LEU A 91 -17.76 -6.44 -5.23
N LEU A 92 -17.07 -5.33 -4.99
CA LEU A 92 -16.55 -5.01 -3.67
C LEU A 92 -17.67 -4.93 -2.63
N LYS A 93 -18.80 -4.27 -2.96
CA LYS A 93 -19.97 -4.24 -2.09
C LYS A 93 -20.53 -5.62 -1.79
N ALA A 94 -20.63 -6.49 -2.79
CA ALA A 94 -21.14 -7.86 -2.65
C ALA A 94 -20.19 -8.77 -1.85
N ARG A 95 -18.87 -8.56 -1.97
CA ARG A 95 -17.84 -9.33 -1.26
C ARG A 95 -17.63 -8.89 0.18
N ARG A 96 -17.89 -7.63 0.50
CA ARG A 96 -17.56 -6.97 1.75
C ARG A 96 -17.86 -7.76 3.04
N GLU A 97 -19.05 -8.39 3.10
CA GLU A 97 -19.45 -9.16 4.28
C GLU A 97 -18.95 -10.61 4.26
N LYS A 98 -18.34 -11.05 3.16
CA LYS A 98 -17.90 -12.43 2.95
C LYS A 98 -16.39 -12.61 3.08
N CYS A 99 -15.62 -11.53 3.13
CA CYS A 99 -14.18 -11.57 3.32
C CYS A 99 -13.82 -11.25 4.78
N ASP A 100 -12.63 -11.63 5.22
CA ASP A 100 -12.12 -11.38 6.57
C ASP A 100 -11.89 -9.88 6.83
N ALA A 101 -11.35 -9.18 5.81
CA ALA A 101 -11.18 -7.74 5.85
C ALA A 101 -11.27 -7.11 4.45
N MET A 102 -11.93 -5.95 4.36
CA MET A 102 -11.90 -5.06 3.21
C MET A 102 -11.39 -3.70 3.64
N ILE A 103 -10.37 -3.18 2.97
CA ILE A 103 -9.60 -2.03 3.44
C ILE A 103 -9.43 -1.04 2.30
N GLY A 104 -10.10 0.10 2.37
CA GLY A 104 -9.88 1.24 1.48
C GLY A 104 -8.97 2.26 2.16
N VAL A 105 -7.79 2.52 1.57
CA VAL A 105 -6.83 3.52 2.08
C VAL A 105 -6.31 4.39 0.94
N VAL A 106 -6.19 5.69 1.16
CA VAL A 106 -5.67 6.64 0.15
C VAL A 106 -6.39 6.47 -1.19
N CYS A 107 -7.71 6.39 -1.18
CA CYS A 107 -8.54 6.23 -2.37
C CYS A 107 -9.83 7.07 -2.24
N ASP A 108 -10.73 6.95 -3.20
CA ASP A 108 -12.02 7.64 -3.20
C ASP A 108 -12.84 7.34 -1.94
N ALA A 109 -13.66 8.31 -1.55
CA ALA A 109 -14.45 8.24 -0.31
C ALA A 109 -15.42 7.06 -0.29
N ASP A 110 -15.98 6.65 -1.43
CA ASP A 110 -16.91 5.52 -1.49
C ASP A 110 -16.19 4.18 -1.29
N LEU A 111 -14.94 4.07 -1.74
CA LEU A 111 -14.08 2.91 -1.47
C LEU A 111 -13.64 2.88 0.00
N VAL A 112 -13.26 4.04 0.58
CA VAL A 112 -12.91 4.13 2.01
C VAL A 112 -14.09 3.70 2.88
N LYS A 113 -15.33 4.08 2.55
CA LYS A 113 -16.54 3.66 3.26
C LYS A 113 -16.77 2.15 3.26
N LEU A 114 -16.22 1.42 2.28
CA LEU A 114 -16.31 -0.05 2.26
C LEU A 114 -15.41 -0.72 3.30
N THR A 115 -14.52 0.02 3.95
CA THR A 115 -13.62 -0.55 4.95
C THR A 115 -14.41 -1.25 6.06
N ARG A 116 -14.09 -2.55 6.23
CA ARG A 116 -14.53 -3.42 7.31
C ARG A 116 -13.36 -4.31 7.72
N MET A 117 -12.94 -4.21 8.97
CA MET A 117 -11.85 -5.02 9.51
C MET A 117 -12.01 -5.16 11.04
N GLY A 118 -12.17 -6.36 11.52
CA GLY A 118 -12.48 -6.62 12.93
C GLY A 118 -13.77 -5.89 13.37
N SER A 119 -13.65 -5.05 14.38
CA SER A 119 -14.78 -4.24 14.90
C SER A 119 -14.95 -2.88 14.18
N LEU A 120 -14.04 -2.54 13.27
CA LEU A 120 -14.13 -1.32 12.48
C LEU A 120 -15.05 -1.54 11.29
N ASP A 121 -16.13 -0.75 11.24
CA ASP A 121 -17.02 -0.64 10.09
C ASP A 121 -17.22 0.84 9.75
N MET A 122 -16.73 1.27 8.58
CA MET A 122 -16.84 2.67 8.16
C MET A 122 -18.20 3.03 7.55
N GLN A 123 -19.09 2.06 7.34
CA GLN A 123 -20.49 2.32 6.97
C GLN A 123 -21.38 2.52 8.19
N ALA A 124 -20.96 2.08 9.38
CA ALA A 124 -21.75 2.22 10.58
C ALA A 124 -21.94 3.70 10.96
N PRO A 125 -23.20 4.15 11.17
CA PRO A 125 -23.52 5.58 11.39
C PRO A 125 -22.83 6.19 12.61
N GLU A 126 -22.55 5.39 13.62
CA GLU A 126 -21.97 5.81 14.91
C GLU A 126 -20.48 5.46 15.05
N SER A 127 -19.79 5.11 13.96
CA SER A 127 -18.37 4.78 14.10
C SER A 127 -17.59 6.04 14.47
N GLY A 128 -16.96 6.02 15.65
CA GLY A 128 -16.03 7.08 16.08
C GLY A 128 -14.91 7.35 15.04
N ALA A 129 -14.66 6.37 14.17
CA ALA A 129 -13.78 6.47 13.01
C ALA A 129 -14.29 7.49 11.99
N VAL A 130 -15.56 7.45 11.62
CA VAL A 130 -16.19 8.40 10.68
C VAL A 130 -16.17 9.80 11.28
N ALA A 131 -16.49 9.94 12.57
CA ALA A 131 -16.43 11.23 13.27
C ALA A 131 -15.01 11.79 13.32
N LEU A 132 -14.01 10.93 13.58
CA LEU A 132 -12.60 11.32 13.58
C LEU A 132 -12.12 11.70 12.16
N LEU A 133 -12.47 10.93 11.14
CA LEU A 133 -12.15 11.25 9.75
C LEU A 133 -12.80 12.55 9.28
N LYS A 134 -14.06 12.81 9.67
CA LYS A 134 -14.72 14.10 9.41
C LYS A 134 -13.99 15.27 10.08
N LYS A 135 -13.54 15.10 11.32
CA LYS A 135 -12.73 16.08 12.05
C LYS A 135 -11.38 16.34 11.37
N LEU A 136 -10.72 15.28 10.88
CA LEU A 136 -9.44 15.35 10.16
C LEU A 136 -9.58 15.99 8.77
N ARG A 137 -10.70 15.75 8.10
CA ARG A 137 -11.00 16.34 6.79
C ARG A 137 -11.14 17.88 6.87
N GLY A 138 -11.58 18.43 7.99
CA GLY A 138 -11.63 19.86 8.34
C GLY A 138 -12.20 20.78 7.25
N SER A 139 -12.66 21.96 7.64
CA SER A 139 -13.18 23.00 6.75
C SER A 139 -12.10 23.93 6.18
N SER A 140 -10.83 23.60 6.30
CA SER A 140 -9.72 24.48 5.91
C SER A 140 -9.47 24.45 4.40
N LYS A 141 -9.29 25.63 3.81
CA LYS A 141 -8.84 25.78 2.42
C LYS A 141 -7.53 25.01 2.19
N PRO A 142 -7.35 24.35 1.04
CA PRO A 142 -6.13 23.62 0.75
C PRO A 142 -4.95 24.59 0.65
N SER A 143 -3.96 24.40 1.52
CA SER A 143 -2.63 25.02 1.43
C SER A 143 -1.58 23.93 1.67
N SER A 144 -0.38 24.07 1.12
CA SER A 144 0.71 23.11 1.28
C SER A 144 1.05 22.89 2.76
N GLU A 145 1.07 23.97 3.54
CA GLU A 145 1.32 23.95 4.98
C GLU A 145 0.23 23.18 5.77
N THR A 146 -1.02 23.30 5.33
CA THR A 146 -2.14 22.54 5.92
C THR A 146 -2.04 21.05 5.60
N GLY A 147 -1.57 20.67 4.40
CA GLY A 147 -1.34 19.30 3.98
C GLY A 147 -0.28 18.61 4.84
N GLU A 148 0.86 19.26 5.05
CA GLU A 148 1.95 18.73 5.87
C GLU A 148 1.53 18.53 7.33
N LYS A 149 0.83 19.52 7.92
CA LYS A 149 0.29 19.40 9.29
C LYS A 149 -0.69 18.22 9.42
N LYS A 150 -1.55 18.01 8.43
CA LYS A 150 -2.48 16.86 8.39
C LYS A 150 -1.73 15.54 8.31
N MET A 151 -0.72 15.42 7.44
CA MET A 151 0.10 14.20 7.33
C MET A 151 0.86 13.90 8.62
N ARG A 152 1.42 14.92 9.26
CA ARG A 152 2.09 14.76 10.57
C ARG A 152 1.12 14.30 11.67
N MET A 153 -0.11 14.81 11.66
CA MET A 153 -1.16 14.36 12.57
C MET A 153 -1.54 12.88 12.30
N LEU A 154 -1.78 12.49 11.04
CA LEU A 154 -2.10 11.12 10.65
C LEU A 154 -1.02 10.12 11.11
N ARG A 155 0.25 10.48 11.05
CA ARG A 155 1.37 9.66 11.55
C ARG A 155 1.39 9.53 13.08
N ARG A 156 0.85 10.51 13.82
CA ARG A 156 0.80 10.46 15.29
C ARG A 156 -0.40 9.68 15.83
N LEU A 157 -1.49 9.57 15.06
CA LEU A 157 -2.71 8.92 15.49
C LEU A 157 -2.52 7.48 15.97
N PRO A 158 -1.80 6.58 15.26
CA PRO A 158 -1.58 5.22 15.74
C PRO A 158 -0.86 5.15 17.09
N LYS A 159 0.04 6.12 17.38
CA LYS A 159 0.75 6.22 18.66
C LYS A 159 -0.21 6.56 19.80
N ILE A 160 -1.19 7.43 19.56
CA ILE A 160 -2.21 7.82 20.55
C ILE A 160 -3.23 6.70 20.74
N LEU A 161 -3.75 6.13 19.64
CA LEU A 161 -4.75 5.07 19.66
C LEU A 161 -4.24 3.77 20.31
N LYS A 162 -2.92 3.58 20.41
CA LYS A 162 -2.32 2.42 21.06
C LYS A 162 -2.83 2.19 22.48
N TYR A 163 -3.13 3.26 23.20
CA TYR A 163 -3.54 3.22 24.61
C TYR A 163 -5.06 3.15 24.81
N ILE A 164 -5.85 3.19 23.74
CA ILE A 164 -7.29 3.13 23.80
C ILE A 164 -7.75 1.72 23.41
N PRO A 165 -8.35 0.94 24.35
CA PRO A 165 -8.77 -0.43 24.07
C PRO A 165 -10.01 -0.50 23.18
N GLY A 166 -10.35 -1.71 22.71
CA GLY A 166 -11.57 -2.00 21.98
C GLY A 166 -11.53 -1.53 20.52
N LYS A 167 -12.63 -0.98 20.03
CA LYS A 167 -12.82 -0.56 18.61
C LYS A 167 -11.73 0.38 18.09
N ALA A 168 -11.09 1.14 18.98
CA ALA A 168 -9.98 2.03 18.61
C ALA A 168 -8.74 1.27 18.08
N GLN A 169 -8.59 0.00 18.44
CA GLN A 169 -7.45 -0.81 17.95
C GLN A 169 -7.58 -1.18 16.48
N ASP A 170 -8.80 -1.39 15.96
CA ASP A 170 -8.99 -1.65 14.53
C ASP A 170 -8.92 -0.34 13.71
N LEU A 171 -9.37 0.78 14.28
CA LEU A 171 -9.09 2.09 13.70
C LEU A 171 -7.57 2.39 13.66
N ARG A 172 -6.85 2.07 14.73
CA ARG A 172 -5.38 2.15 14.74
C ARG A 172 -4.76 1.26 13.66
N ALA A 173 -5.26 0.05 13.50
CA ALA A 173 -4.81 -0.88 12.46
C ALA A 173 -4.99 -0.30 11.06
N TRP A 174 -6.12 0.33 10.77
CA TRP A 174 -6.36 1.01 9.50
C TRP A 174 -5.33 2.13 9.23
N PHE A 175 -5.00 2.95 10.23
CA PHE A 175 -3.95 3.95 10.10
C PHE A 175 -2.55 3.34 9.91
N LEU A 176 -2.28 2.19 10.54
CA LEU A 176 -1.01 1.47 10.33
C LEU A 176 -0.90 0.93 8.90
N VAL A 177 -1.98 0.35 8.35
CA VAL A 177 -2.01 -0.10 6.94
C VAL A 177 -1.68 1.06 6.01
N MET A 178 -2.27 2.23 6.25
CA MET A 178 -1.94 3.44 5.46
C MET A 178 -0.45 3.82 5.61
N GLN A 179 0.13 3.73 6.81
CA GLN A 179 1.55 4.07 7.03
C GLN A 179 2.50 3.09 6.35
N TYR A 180 2.23 1.78 6.44
CA TYR A 180 2.99 0.75 5.72
C TYR A 180 2.97 1.01 4.22
N TRP A 181 1.76 1.23 3.67
CA TRP A 181 1.60 1.48 2.24
C TRP A 181 2.33 2.73 1.77
N LEU A 182 2.23 3.84 2.51
CA LEU A 182 2.95 5.08 2.19
C LEU A 182 4.48 4.94 2.33
N GLY A 183 4.96 3.97 3.10
CA GLY A 183 6.36 3.58 3.17
C GLY A 183 6.83 2.86 1.91
N GLY A 184 5.96 2.04 1.30
CA GLY A 184 6.11 1.45 -0.04
C GLY A 184 7.37 0.61 -0.28
N THR A 185 8.11 0.22 0.75
CA THR A 185 9.27 -0.67 0.63
C THR A 185 8.86 -2.12 0.81
N ASP A 186 9.70 -3.04 0.36
CA ASP A 186 9.49 -4.49 0.50
C ASP A 186 9.17 -4.87 1.94
N GLU A 187 9.98 -4.34 2.88
CA GLU A 187 9.82 -4.62 4.31
C GLU A 187 8.49 -4.06 4.84
N ASN A 188 8.09 -2.86 4.41
CA ASN A 188 6.80 -2.31 4.83
C ASN A 188 5.62 -3.07 4.26
N ILE A 189 5.69 -3.52 3.01
CA ILE A 189 4.64 -4.35 2.39
C ILE A 189 4.57 -5.71 3.09
N GLU A 190 5.71 -6.36 3.33
CA GLU A 190 5.77 -7.64 4.05
C GLU A 190 5.15 -7.52 5.42
N GLU A 191 5.55 -6.54 6.22
CA GLU A 191 5.05 -6.34 7.58
C GLU A 191 3.57 -5.91 7.60
N MET A 192 3.10 -5.19 6.60
CA MET A 192 1.67 -4.88 6.43
C MET A 192 0.85 -6.16 6.23
N LEU A 193 1.28 -7.01 5.32
CA LEU A 193 0.59 -8.27 5.03
C LEU A 193 0.65 -9.21 6.25
N ARG A 194 1.81 -9.36 6.88
CA ARG A 194 2.01 -10.12 8.12
C ARG A 194 1.07 -9.62 9.23
N PHE A 195 0.97 -8.31 9.40
CA PHE A 195 0.09 -7.67 10.37
C PHE A 195 -1.40 -7.97 10.10
N LEU A 196 -1.82 -7.87 8.84
CA LEU A 196 -3.21 -8.12 8.46
C LEU A 196 -3.59 -9.59 8.62
N ILE A 197 -2.74 -10.50 8.14
CA ILE A 197 -2.95 -11.95 8.23
C ILE A 197 -3.05 -12.37 9.70
N SER A 198 -2.08 -12.00 10.51
CA SER A 198 -2.01 -12.41 11.92
C SER A 198 -3.16 -11.87 12.78
N ARG A 199 -3.82 -10.79 12.34
CA ARG A 199 -4.87 -10.15 13.11
C ARG A 199 -6.27 -10.47 12.63
N TYR A 200 -6.47 -10.63 11.32
CA TYR A 200 -7.81 -10.71 10.71
C TYR A 200 -8.10 -12.03 10.01
N SER A 201 -7.10 -12.86 9.73
CA SER A 201 -7.32 -14.16 9.11
C SER A 201 -8.24 -15.04 9.94
N HIS A 202 -9.11 -15.80 9.27
CA HIS A 202 -9.90 -16.85 9.89
C HIS A 202 -9.07 -18.11 10.25
N ILE A 203 -7.80 -18.18 9.80
CA ILE A 203 -6.90 -19.28 10.09
C ILE A 203 -6.26 -19.10 11.47
N ASP A 204 -6.71 -19.88 12.47
CA ASP A 204 -6.30 -19.71 13.86
C ASP A 204 -4.79 -19.91 14.09
N SER A 205 -4.14 -20.82 13.35
CA SER A 205 -2.68 -21.06 13.47
C SER A 205 -1.82 -19.86 13.05
N TRP A 206 -2.37 -18.92 12.33
CA TRP A 206 -1.67 -17.71 11.87
C TRP A 206 -1.82 -16.52 12.82
N ARG A 207 -2.75 -16.62 13.76
CA ARG A 207 -3.00 -15.56 14.75
C ARG A 207 -1.84 -15.38 15.69
N GLY A 208 -1.55 -14.11 16.01
CA GLY A 208 -0.51 -13.74 16.96
C GLY A 208 0.92 -13.75 16.42
N VAL A 209 1.12 -14.08 15.15
CA VAL A 209 2.43 -13.85 14.50
C VAL A 209 2.76 -12.36 14.59
N LYS A 210 3.94 -12.05 15.12
CA LYS A 210 4.32 -10.66 15.36
C LYS A 210 4.74 -9.97 14.08
N ALA A 211 4.17 -8.79 13.82
CA ALA A 211 4.58 -7.87 12.78
C ALA A 211 5.36 -6.69 13.37
N GLU A 212 6.42 -6.26 12.70
CA GLU A 212 7.17 -5.08 13.10
C GLU A 212 6.42 -3.79 12.70
N PRO A 213 6.58 -2.67 13.41
CA PRO A 213 5.89 -1.43 13.07
C PRO A 213 6.37 -0.84 11.75
N PRO A 214 5.55 0.01 11.07
CA PRO A 214 5.96 0.66 9.84
C PRO A 214 7.26 1.44 9.98
N ARG A 215 8.20 1.21 9.05
CA ARG A 215 9.40 2.04 8.93
C ARG A 215 9.04 3.36 8.26
N GLU A 216 9.38 4.44 8.92
CA GLU A 216 9.16 5.79 8.40
C GLU A 216 10.35 6.22 7.53
N TYR A 217 10.06 6.83 6.39
CA TYR A 217 11.04 7.42 5.48
C TYR A 217 10.78 8.92 5.32
N PRO A 218 11.81 9.74 5.03
CA PRO A 218 11.65 11.16 4.78
C PRO A 218 10.64 11.46 3.67
N ASN A 219 9.91 12.56 3.78
CA ASN A 219 8.98 12.99 2.73
C ASN A 219 9.68 13.51 1.50
N VAL A 220 10.82 14.18 1.73
CA VAL A 220 11.74 14.71 0.72
C VAL A 220 13.13 14.27 1.11
N GLY A 221 13.93 13.93 0.12
CA GLY A 221 15.30 13.51 0.37
C GLY A 221 16.09 13.38 -0.93
N LEU A 222 17.30 12.91 -0.80
CA LEU A 222 18.26 12.71 -1.86
C LEU A 222 18.32 11.24 -2.24
N TYR A 223 18.47 10.99 -3.52
CA TYR A 223 18.63 9.66 -4.09
C TYR A 223 19.89 9.59 -4.96
N HIS A 224 20.58 8.47 -4.89
CA HIS A 224 21.64 8.09 -5.82
C HIS A 224 21.71 6.56 -5.89
N PRO A 225 21.98 5.92 -7.07
CA PRO A 225 22.04 4.45 -7.20
C PRO A 225 23.01 3.78 -6.21
N ASN A 226 24.08 4.46 -5.84
CA ASN A 226 25.11 3.96 -4.91
C ASN A 226 24.86 4.33 -3.45
N LEU A 227 23.69 4.90 -3.12
CA LEU A 227 23.32 5.19 -1.75
C LEU A 227 23.06 3.90 -0.98
N LYS A 228 23.60 3.75 0.25
CA LYS A 228 23.39 2.55 1.07
C LYS A 228 21.94 2.38 1.56
N GLY A 229 21.19 3.47 1.65
CA GLY A 229 19.76 3.48 1.92
C GLY A 229 18.97 3.82 0.67
N ARG A 230 17.65 3.78 0.73
CA ARG A 230 16.79 4.15 -0.42
C ARG A 230 16.72 5.66 -0.62
N ILE A 231 16.83 6.43 0.48
CA ILE A 231 16.70 7.89 0.49
C ILE A 231 17.47 8.45 1.70
N SER A 232 18.15 9.59 1.55
CA SER A 232 18.82 10.31 2.63
C SER A 232 18.39 11.78 2.69
N GLU A 233 18.44 12.37 3.88
CA GLU A 233 18.29 13.81 4.07
C GLU A 233 19.65 14.53 4.12
N ASP A 234 20.76 13.78 4.15
CA ASP A 234 22.11 14.32 4.24
C ASP A 234 22.82 14.29 2.87
N LEU A 235 23.25 15.46 2.42
CA LEU A 235 24.01 15.59 1.16
C LEU A 235 25.35 14.85 1.22
N THR A 236 25.93 14.65 2.39
CA THR A 236 27.22 13.96 2.56
C THR A 236 27.13 12.46 2.28
N ASP A 237 25.92 11.89 2.27
CA ASP A 237 25.68 10.49 1.90
C ASP A 237 25.76 10.27 0.38
N ILE A 238 25.62 11.34 -0.41
CA ILE A 238 25.69 11.27 -1.88
C ILE A 238 27.15 11.22 -2.33
N PRO A 239 27.51 10.32 -3.25
CA PRO A 239 28.87 10.26 -3.79
C PRO A 239 29.30 11.59 -4.40
N ALA A 240 30.36 12.17 -3.86
CA ALA A 240 30.89 13.44 -4.34
C ALA A 240 31.78 13.25 -5.57
N VAL A 241 31.54 14.06 -6.60
CA VAL A 241 32.42 14.15 -7.77
C VAL A 241 33.53 15.17 -7.48
N LYS A 242 34.77 14.76 -7.69
CA LYS A 242 35.93 15.68 -7.56
C LYS A 242 35.92 16.69 -8.71
N LYS A 243 35.78 18.01 -8.37
CA LYS A 243 35.79 19.13 -9.35
C LYS A 243 34.64 19.03 -10.37
N PRO A 244 33.36 19.11 -9.96
CA PRO A 244 32.25 19.08 -10.90
C PRO A 244 32.31 20.34 -11.80
N ILE A 245 32.06 20.13 -13.10
CA ILE A 245 31.94 21.23 -14.10
C ILE A 245 30.55 21.87 -13.96
N ALA A 246 29.53 21.08 -13.68
CA ALA A 246 28.15 21.51 -13.49
C ALA A 246 27.43 20.57 -12.52
N THR A 247 26.28 21.02 -12.00
CA THR A 247 25.37 20.23 -11.19
C THR A 247 23.99 20.25 -11.84
N ILE A 248 23.42 19.06 -12.08
CA ILE A 248 22.06 18.89 -12.62
C ILE A 248 21.20 18.31 -11.53
N GLY A 249 20.09 18.99 -11.21
CA GLY A 249 19.07 18.49 -10.31
C GLY A 249 18.01 17.67 -11.06
N LEU A 250 17.77 16.45 -10.63
CA LEU A 250 16.71 15.58 -11.16
C LEU A 250 15.61 15.43 -10.11
N LEU A 251 14.37 15.76 -10.47
CA LEU A 251 13.21 15.57 -9.60
C LEU A 251 12.64 14.16 -9.79
N LEU A 252 12.61 13.36 -8.73
CA LEU A 252 12.19 11.97 -8.76
C LEU A 252 10.89 11.78 -7.96
N MET A 253 10.12 10.76 -8.36
CA MET A 253 8.95 10.32 -7.60
C MET A 253 9.40 9.46 -6.42
N ARG A 254 9.09 9.91 -5.19
CA ARG A 254 9.47 9.21 -3.96
C ARG A 254 8.95 7.76 -3.89
N SER A 255 7.76 7.49 -4.40
CA SER A 255 7.16 6.15 -4.43
C SER A 255 8.03 5.16 -5.21
N TYR A 256 8.53 5.54 -6.38
CA TYR A 256 9.41 4.71 -7.19
C TYR A 256 10.77 4.45 -6.49
N VAL A 257 11.32 5.48 -5.85
CA VAL A 257 12.57 5.34 -5.07
C VAL A 257 12.38 4.34 -3.93
N LEU A 258 11.30 4.43 -3.19
CA LEU A 258 11.03 3.55 -2.05
C LEU A 258 10.67 2.12 -2.47
N SER A 259 9.91 1.93 -3.55
CA SER A 259 9.61 0.61 -4.10
C SER A 259 10.81 -0.08 -4.76
N GLY A 260 11.88 0.68 -5.05
CA GLY A 260 13.06 0.17 -5.76
C GLY A 260 12.85 0.03 -7.27
N ASP A 261 11.79 0.64 -7.83
CA ASP A 261 11.56 0.72 -9.27
C ASP A 261 12.29 1.94 -9.84
N THR A 262 13.63 1.93 -9.78
CA THR A 262 14.50 3.08 -10.09
C THR A 262 15.30 2.92 -11.35
N ALA A 263 15.22 1.79 -12.07
CA ALA A 263 16.10 1.49 -13.20
C ALA A 263 16.13 2.59 -14.28
N HIS A 264 15.00 3.26 -14.52
CA HIS A 264 14.90 4.38 -15.45
C HIS A 264 15.62 5.64 -14.93
N TYR A 265 15.58 5.92 -13.63
CA TYR A 265 16.30 7.02 -13.00
C TYR A 265 17.80 6.74 -12.95
N ASP A 266 18.18 5.50 -12.61
CA ASP A 266 19.58 5.07 -12.51
C ASP A 266 20.29 5.24 -13.84
N LYS A 267 19.66 4.83 -14.94
CA LYS A 267 20.20 5.02 -16.29
C LYS A 267 20.37 6.49 -16.67
N VAL A 268 19.43 7.35 -16.31
CA VAL A 268 19.56 8.81 -16.56
C VAL A 268 20.72 9.39 -15.78
N ILE A 269 20.89 9.00 -14.52
CA ILE A 269 22.01 9.46 -13.67
C ILE A 269 23.34 8.97 -14.25
N GLU A 270 23.46 7.69 -14.61
CA GLU A 270 24.64 7.10 -15.20
C GLU A 270 25.03 7.78 -16.52
N LEU A 271 24.08 7.97 -17.44
CA LEU A 271 24.30 8.65 -18.71
C LEU A 271 24.74 10.11 -18.53
N SER A 272 24.16 10.83 -17.58
CA SER A 272 24.57 12.22 -17.31
C SER A 272 26.00 12.33 -16.81
N LEU A 273 26.50 11.33 -16.08
CA LEU A 273 27.88 11.28 -15.59
C LEU A 273 28.89 10.93 -16.70
N ILE A 274 28.48 10.24 -17.75
CA ILE A 274 29.36 9.84 -18.89
C ILE A 274 29.52 11.01 -19.88
N HIS A 275 28.51 11.86 -20.04
CA HIS A 275 28.49 12.91 -21.05
C HIS A 275 28.84 14.32 -20.53
N ILE A 276 29.17 14.44 -19.26
CA ILE A 276 29.66 15.66 -18.63
C ILE A 276 31.14 15.52 -18.25
#